data_be520429d75f712d0d1474e4d5368ebb
#
_entry.id   be520429d75f712d0d1474e4d5368ebb
#
_cell.length_a   1.000
_cell.length_b   1.000
_cell.length_c   1.000
_cell.angle_alpha   90.00
_cell.angle_beta   90.00
_cell.angle_gamma   90.00
#
_symmetry.space_group_name_H-M   'P 1'
#
loop_
_entity.id
_entity.type
_entity.pdbx_description
1 polymer ?
#
loop_
_entity_poly.entity_id
_entity_poly.type
_entity_poly.pdbx_seq_one_letter_code
_entity_poly.pdbx_strand_id
1 'polypeptide(L)'
;MKFALIQTKKMVASLILLASFSTFSVLANGEVGEHVNHLTANLKKYEEEVNWLSSKTEGIIAAYQKSGAKAAHAEALMEHWEAVDFHAAIETNYVLIYASIWQGLYGVKDSIDNQSPIENVKVEQAKLEKALWQALGAVKMAAKYQDDGLLTKVKTTVDAPKNSIEALAVIDTNLHSVVAKYAEKLIDTSTNMVHDTYLNLFEGVEGELIALDASLVEDLEKDFNVTLPKAIKEQKSVEKVREIVLAMTQKISKAKALLEKNAKNKKAVF
;
A
#
# COMPACT_ATOMS: atom_id res chain seq x y z
N MET A 1 -4.67 -32.91 -78.69
CA MET A 1 -3.65 -32.29 -77.87
C MET A 1 -4.33 -31.86 -76.57
N LYS A 2 -4.08 -32.61 -75.48
CA LYS A 2 -4.67 -32.37 -74.14
C LYS A 2 -3.61 -31.71 -73.29
N PHE A 3 -3.82 -30.49 -72.83
CA PHE A 3 -3.00 -29.86 -71.79
C PHE A 3 -3.65 -30.11 -70.41
N ALA A 4 -2.92 -30.80 -69.54
CA ALA A 4 -3.32 -31.05 -68.19
C ALA A 4 -3.01 -29.83 -67.30
N LEU A 5 -4.02 -29.32 -66.60
CA LEU A 5 -3.88 -28.25 -65.60
C LEU A 5 -3.47 -28.89 -64.27
N ILE A 6 -2.27 -28.57 -63.82
CA ILE A 6 -1.76 -28.97 -62.51
C ILE A 6 -2.23 -27.88 -61.53
N GLN A 7 -3.18 -28.24 -60.64
CA GLN A 7 -3.57 -27.43 -59.51
C GLN A 7 -2.59 -27.61 -58.36
N THR A 8 -1.78 -26.60 -58.11
CA THR A 8 -0.98 -26.52 -56.88
C THR A 8 -1.88 -26.03 -55.72
N LYS A 9 -2.21 -26.94 -54.81
CA LYS A 9 -2.81 -26.62 -53.54
C LYS A 9 -1.79 -25.89 -52.64
N LYS A 10 -2.01 -24.59 -52.42
CA LYS A 10 -1.29 -23.83 -51.38
C LYS A 10 -1.86 -24.24 -50.02
N MET A 11 -1.13 -25.04 -49.26
CA MET A 11 -1.33 -25.25 -47.85
C MET A 11 -0.95 -23.95 -47.13
N VAL A 12 -1.95 -23.22 -46.65
CA VAL A 12 -1.73 -22.11 -45.69
C VAL A 12 -1.59 -22.78 -44.31
N ALA A 13 -0.36 -22.89 -43.82
CA ALA A 13 -0.07 -23.26 -42.46
C ALA A 13 -0.37 -22.03 -41.58
N SER A 14 -1.54 -22.01 -40.94
CA SER A 14 -1.85 -21.07 -39.87
C SER A 14 -0.99 -21.37 -38.66
N LEU A 15 0.07 -20.61 -38.48
CA LEU A 15 0.89 -20.62 -37.28
C LEU A 15 0.09 -19.89 -36.19
N ILE A 16 -0.63 -20.64 -35.35
CA ILE A 16 -1.24 -20.13 -34.13
C ILE A 16 -0.09 -19.82 -33.16
N LEU A 17 0.31 -18.56 -33.11
CA LEU A 17 1.22 -18.05 -32.10
C LEU A 17 0.42 -18.02 -30.78
N LEU A 18 0.50 -19.11 -29.97
CA LEU A 18 0.10 -19.05 -28.58
C LEU A 18 1.04 -18.05 -27.88
N ALA A 19 0.61 -16.81 -27.80
CA ALA A 19 1.16 -15.87 -26.85
C ALA A 19 0.82 -16.43 -25.45
N SER A 20 1.75 -17.19 -24.89
CA SER A 20 1.78 -17.48 -23.45
C SER A 20 1.94 -16.13 -22.76
N PHE A 21 0.84 -15.52 -22.33
CA PHE A 21 0.88 -14.51 -21.30
C PHE A 21 1.39 -15.23 -20.04
N SER A 22 2.71 -15.31 -19.93
CA SER A 22 3.35 -15.49 -18.64
C SER A 22 2.93 -14.26 -17.85
N THR A 23 1.95 -14.43 -16.97
CA THR A 23 1.77 -13.51 -15.85
C THR A 23 3.07 -13.63 -15.06
N PHE A 24 4.02 -12.78 -15.38
CA PHE A 24 5.07 -12.46 -14.45
C PHE A 24 4.35 -11.81 -13.28
N SER A 25 3.95 -12.62 -12.30
CA SER A 25 3.89 -12.13 -10.94
C SER A 25 5.29 -11.59 -10.70
N VAL A 26 5.41 -10.27 -10.74
CA VAL A 26 6.61 -9.60 -10.28
C VAL A 26 6.67 -9.86 -8.79
N LEU A 27 7.23 -11.00 -8.40
CA LEU A 27 7.78 -11.22 -7.07
C LEU A 27 9.08 -10.42 -7.02
N ALA A 28 8.93 -9.08 -7.04
CA ALA A 28 10.08 -8.19 -7.05
C ALA A 28 10.96 -8.37 -5.81
N ASN A 29 10.42 -8.92 -4.69
CA ASN A 29 11.08 -8.86 -3.40
C ASN A 29 11.00 -10.16 -2.58
N GLY A 30 11.09 -11.33 -3.19
CA GLY A 30 11.07 -12.61 -2.47
C GLY A 30 9.72 -12.93 -1.79
N GLU A 31 9.71 -13.90 -0.86
CA GLU A 31 8.51 -14.17 -0.06
C GLU A 31 8.32 -13.04 0.97
N VAL A 32 7.18 -12.37 0.94
CA VAL A 32 6.82 -11.29 1.88
C VAL A 32 7.11 -11.70 3.34
N GLY A 33 6.89 -12.98 3.68
CA GLY A 33 7.18 -13.51 5.01
C GLY A 33 8.63 -13.34 5.46
N GLU A 34 9.60 -13.43 4.56
CA GLU A 34 11.02 -13.25 4.90
C GLU A 34 11.32 -11.79 5.26
N HIS A 35 10.70 -10.83 4.60
CA HIS A 35 10.92 -9.41 4.85
C HIS A 35 10.22 -8.89 6.12
N VAL A 36 9.12 -9.50 6.53
CA VAL A 36 8.33 -9.01 7.68
C VAL A 36 8.53 -9.82 8.96
N ASN A 37 8.97 -11.08 8.85
CA ASN A 37 9.09 -12.00 10.00
C ASN A 37 10.53 -12.30 10.42
N HIS A 38 11.51 -11.83 9.68
CA HIS A 38 12.94 -12.00 9.94
C HIS A 38 13.69 -10.66 9.88
N LEU A 39 13.12 -9.63 10.52
CA LEU A 39 13.60 -8.25 10.42
C LEU A 39 15.06 -8.11 10.83
N THR A 40 15.47 -8.73 11.95
CA THR A 40 16.86 -8.62 12.45
C THR A 40 17.89 -9.11 11.45
N ALA A 41 17.58 -10.19 10.72
CA ALA A 41 18.48 -10.76 9.70
C ALA A 41 18.69 -9.79 8.52
N ASN A 42 17.70 -8.95 8.23
CA ASN A 42 17.68 -8.05 7.09
C ASN A 42 18.08 -6.60 7.43
N LEU A 43 18.26 -6.22 8.71
CA LEU A 43 18.50 -4.82 9.13
C LEU A 43 19.68 -4.16 8.41
N LYS A 44 20.80 -4.88 8.26
CA LYS A 44 21.98 -4.35 7.57
C LYS A 44 21.66 -4.04 6.11
N LYS A 45 20.97 -4.95 5.42
CA LYS A 45 20.55 -4.76 4.04
C LYS A 45 19.61 -3.55 3.90
N TYR A 46 18.63 -3.43 4.77
CA TYR A 46 17.70 -2.30 4.76
C TYR A 46 18.41 -0.95 4.97
N GLU A 47 19.41 -0.91 5.84
CA GLU A 47 20.22 0.30 6.03
C GLU A 47 21.05 0.64 4.79
N GLU A 48 21.63 -0.34 4.13
CA GLU A 48 22.35 -0.19 2.87
C GLU A 48 21.40 0.30 1.74
N GLU A 49 20.18 -0.23 1.68
CA GLU A 49 19.16 0.15 0.71
C GLU A 49 18.65 1.59 0.93
N VAL A 50 18.44 2.02 2.18
CA VAL A 50 18.07 3.41 2.50
C VAL A 50 19.19 4.39 2.09
N ASN A 51 20.44 4.07 2.37
CA ASN A 51 21.58 4.87 1.92
C ASN A 51 21.68 4.93 0.39
N TRP A 52 21.44 3.79 -0.29
CA TRP A 52 21.44 3.71 -1.74
C TRP A 52 20.32 4.57 -2.35
N LEU A 53 19.09 4.50 -1.81
CA LEU A 53 17.95 5.32 -2.23
C LEU A 53 18.24 6.82 -2.06
N SER A 54 18.81 7.23 -0.92
CA SER A 54 19.22 8.62 -0.69
C SER A 54 20.24 9.08 -1.73
N SER A 55 21.26 8.28 -2.00
CA SER A 55 22.29 8.58 -3.00
C SER A 55 21.72 8.66 -4.43
N LYS A 56 20.77 7.78 -4.79
CA LYS A 56 20.07 7.83 -6.09
C LYS A 56 19.24 9.10 -6.22
N THR A 57 18.52 9.48 -5.18
CA THR A 57 17.74 10.72 -5.13
C THR A 57 18.64 11.95 -5.31
N GLU A 58 19.77 12.00 -4.59
CA GLU A 58 20.77 13.05 -4.75
C GLU A 58 21.30 13.15 -6.19
N GLY A 59 21.60 12.00 -6.81
CA GLY A 59 22.05 11.94 -8.22
C GLY A 59 21.04 12.51 -9.19
N ILE A 60 19.75 12.19 -9.03
CA ILE A 60 18.65 12.72 -9.83
C ILE A 60 18.54 14.25 -9.67
N ILE A 61 18.60 14.74 -8.42
CA ILE A 61 18.53 16.19 -8.13
C ILE A 61 19.75 16.93 -8.68
N ALA A 62 20.94 16.35 -8.59
CA ALA A 62 22.15 16.93 -9.17
C ALA A 62 22.05 17.01 -10.70
N ALA A 63 21.50 16.00 -11.36
CA ALA A 63 21.22 16.02 -12.81
C ALA A 63 20.21 17.12 -13.16
N TYR A 64 19.15 17.27 -12.36
CA TYR A 64 18.18 18.37 -12.50
C TYR A 64 18.87 19.74 -12.40
N GLN A 65 19.66 19.96 -11.36
CA GLN A 65 20.35 21.22 -11.13
C GLN A 65 21.32 21.56 -12.28
N LYS A 66 21.99 20.55 -12.85
CA LYS A 66 22.98 20.74 -13.90
C LYS A 66 22.37 20.91 -15.28
N SER A 67 21.31 20.17 -15.58
CA SER A 67 20.86 19.97 -16.98
C SER A 67 19.33 20.04 -17.14
N GLY A 68 18.57 20.36 -16.08
CA GLY A 68 17.13 20.54 -16.07
C GLY A 68 16.32 19.23 -16.00
N ALA A 69 15.00 19.36 -15.97
CA ALA A 69 14.06 18.27 -15.68
C ALA A 69 14.22 17.06 -16.61
N LYS A 70 14.38 17.29 -17.91
CA LYS A 70 14.50 16.20 -18.89
C LYS A 70 15.72 15.31 -18.64
N ALA A 71 16.81 15.85 -18.14
CA ALA A 71 18.04 15.10 -17.87
C ALA A 71 18.03 14.41 -16.50
N ALA A 72 17.11 14.79 -15.62
CA ALA A 72 16.99 14.23 -14.27
C ALA A 72 16.41 12.82 -14.25
N HIS A 73 15.53 12.48 -15.20
CA HIS A 73 14.81 11.19 -15.22
C HIS A 73 14.14 10.89 -13.89
N ALA A 74 13.31 11.83 -13.42
CA ALA A 74 12.70 11.77 -12.08
C ALA A 74 11.76 10.57 -11.87
N GLU A 75 11.26 9.94 -12.94
CA GLU A 75 10.49 8.70 -12.93
C GLU A 75 11.26 7.54 -12.27
N ALA A 76 12.57 7.52 -12.37
CA ALA A 76 13.43 6.50 -11.79
C ALA A 76 13.37 6.45 -10.24
N LEU A 77 12.86 7.50 -9.59
CA LEU A 77 12.67 7.49 -8.12
C LEU A 77 11.75 6.35 -7.68
N MET A 78 10.63 6.11 -8.39
CA MET A 78 9.70 5.05 -8.09
C MET A 78 10.30 3.68 -8.39
N GLU A 79 10.95 3.53 -9.54
CA GLU A 79 11.64 2.29 -9.92
C GLU A 79 12.71 1.90 -8.88
N HIS A 80 13.46 2.86 -8.37
CA HIS A 80 14.44 2.62 -7.31
C HIS A 80 13.80 2.18 -6.00
N TRP A 81 12.65 2.78 -5.63
CA TRP A 81 11.92 2.42 -4.43
C TRP A 81 11.37 1.00 -4.50
N GLU A 82 10.77 0.62 -5.62
CA GLU A 82 10.22 -0.72 -5.82
C GLU A 82 11.28 -1.81 -5.99
N ALA A 83 12.51 -1.43 -6.32
CA ALA A 83 13.60 -2.38 -6.50
C ALA A 83 14.26 -2.87 -5.20
N VAL A 84 13.95 -2.27 -4.05
CA VAL A 84 14.58 -2.61 -2.76
C VAL A 84 13.70 -3.50 -1.90
N ASP A 85 14.28 -4.43 -1.16
CA ASP A 85 13.54 -5.33 -0.25
C ASP A 85 12.95 -4.57 0.95
N PHE A 86 13.54 -3.44 1.33
CA PHE A 86 13.01 -2.54 2.34
C PHE A 86 11.60 -2.06 2.05
N HIS A 87 11.25 -1.90 0.76
CA HIS A 87 9.90 -1.59 0.30
C HIS A 87 8.87 -2.59 0.86
N ALA A 88 9.09 -3.89 0.65
CA ALA A 88 8.18 -4.94 1.10
C ALA A 88 8.03 -4.99 2.63
N ALA A 89 9.13 -4.74 3.37
CA ALA A 89 9.08 -4.69 4.84
C ALA A 89 8.20 -3.53 5.36
N ILE A 90 8.23 -2.38 4.67
CA ILE A 90 7.46 -1.20 5.07
C ILE A 90 6.01 -1.28 4.62
N GLU A 91 5.72 -1.73 3.41
CA GLU A 91 4.37 -1.84 2.87
C GLU A 91 3.47 -2.66 3.79
N THR A 92 3.96 -3.80 4.25
CA THR A 92 3.16 -4.75 5.03
C THR A 92 2.86 -4.28 6.45
N ASN A 93 3.84 -3.64 7.13
CA ASN A 93 3.74 -3.39 8.57
C ASN A 93 3.57 -1.92 8.97
N TYR A 94 3.92 -0.99 8.07
CA TYR A 94 4.04 0.43 8.40
C TYR A 94 3.35 1.33 7.39
N VAL A 95 2.11 1.00 7.07
CA VAL A 95 1.32 1.59 5.97
C VAL A 95 1.33 3.13 5.98
N LEU A 96 1.23 3.77 7.15
CA LEU A 96 1.26 5.24 7.24
C LEU A 96 2.64 5.83 6.92
N ILE A 97 3.72 5.12 7.30
CA ILE A 97 5.10 5.53 6.95
C ILE A 97 5.34 5.27 5.47
N TYR A 98 4.88 4.15 4.94
CA TYR A 98 4.90 3.81 3.53
C TYR A 98 4.25 4.90 2.67
N ALA A 99 3.05 5.35 3.05
CA ALA A 99 2.37 6.46 2.39
C ALA A 99 3.19 7.76 2.44
N SER A 100 3.94 8.01 3.52
CA SER A 100 4.81 9.19 3.65
C SER A 100 6.03 9.12 2.73
N ILE A 101 6.58 7.92 2.50
CA ILE A 101 7.67 7.71 1.52
C ILE A 101 7.15 8.02 0.11
N TRP A 102 6.00 7.46 -0.28
CA TRP A 102 5.38 7.75 -1.57
C TRP A 102 5.10 9.24 -1.78
N GLN A 103 4.60 9.94 -0.75
CA GLN A 103 4.43 11.40 -0.81
C GLN A 103 5.77 12.11 -1.07
N GLY A 104 6.84 11.67 -0.43
CA GLY A 104 8.18 12.25 -0.64
C GLY A 104 8.71 11.98 -2.05
N LEU A 105 8.56 10.75 -2.56
CA LEU A 105 8.95 10.37 -3.92
C LEU A 105 8.23 11.24 -4.96
N TYR A 106 6.89 11.33 -4.87
CA TYR A 106 6.13 12.20 -5.76
C TYR A 106 6.41 13.68 -5.53
N GLY A 107 6.66 14.11 -4.29
CA GLY A 107 7.04 15.49 -4.01
C GLY A 107 8.30 15.93 -4.74
N VAL A 108 9.35 15.10 -4.72
CA VAL A 108 10.59 15.34 -5.47
C VAL A 108 10.32 15.31 -6.98
N LYS A 109 9.64 14.26 -7.47
CA LYS A 109 9.33 14.11 -8.90
C LYS A 109 8.51 15.28 -9.41
N ASP A 110 7.40 15.60 -8.79
CA ASP A 110 6.48 16.65 -9.21
C ASP A 110 7.19 18.03 -9.19
N SER A 111 8.06 18.28 -8.21
CA SER A 111 8.87 19.51 -8.17
C SER A 111 9.86 19.62 -9.34
N ILE A 112 10.48 18.50 -9.73
CA ILE A 112 11.38 18.45 -10.91
C ILE A 112 10.57 18.63 -12.19
N ASP A 113 9.47 17.90 -12.38
CA ASP A 113 8.63 17.97 -13.59
C ASP A 113 8.03 19.36 -13.80
N ASN A 114 7.65 20.03 -12.72
CA ASN A 114 7.15 21.41 -12.74
C ASN A 114 8.27 22.45 -12.84
N GLN A 115 9.52 22.04 -13.00
CA GLN A 115 10.69 22.92 -13.11
C GLN A 115 10.80 23.90 -11.93
N SER A 116 10.49 23.44 -10.74
CA SER A 116 10.55 24.26 -9.52
C SER A 116 11.98 24.72 -9.22
N PRO A 117 12.17 25.85 -8.53
CA PRO A 117 13.47 26.25 -8.02
C PRO A 117 14.14 25.12 -7.23
N ILE A 118 15.45 24.98 -7.37
CA ILE A 118 16.21 23.86 -6.75
C ILE A 118 16.00 23.80 -5.22
N GLU A 119 15.78 24.92 -4.57
CA GLU A 119 15.52 24.97 -3.14
C GLU A 119 14.20 24.25 -2.76
N ASN A 120 13.18 24.35 -3.60
CA ASN A 120 11.91 23.65 -3.39
C ASN A 120 12.10 22.14 -3.57
N VAL A 121 12.86 21.71 -4.58
CA VAL A 121 13.19 20.30 -4.80
C VAL A 121 13.94 19.72 -3.59
N LYS A 122 14.89 20.47 -3.01
CA LYS A 122 15.61 20.07 -1.79
C LYS A 122 14.71 19.99 -0.57
N VAL A 123 13.66 20.81 -0.47
CA VAL A 123 12.67 20.70 0.61
C VAL A 123 11.92 19.37 0.50
N GLU A 124 11.51 18.96 -0.71
CA GLU A 124 10.84 17.67 -0.91
C GLU A 124 11.81 16.49 -0.69
N GLN A 125 13.07 16.61 -1.12
CA GLN A 125 14.13 15.64 -0.80
C GLN A 125 14.25 15.43 0.72
N ALA A 126 14.33 16.50 1.50
CA ALA A 126 14.45 16.41 2.96
C ALA A 126 13.24 15.70 3.60
N LYS A 127 12.03 15.87 3.04
CA LYS A 127 10.84 15.13 3.50
C LYS A 127 10.95 13.64 3.19
N LEU A 128 11.39 13.28 2.00
CA LEU A 128 11.62 11.88 1.60
C LEU A 128 12.67 11.23 2.49
N GLU A 129 13.82 11.85 2.67
CA GLU A 129 14.89 11.34 3.53
C GLU A 129 14.42 11.14 4.97
N LYS A 130 13.70 12.12 5.52
CA LYS A 130 13.10 11.97 6.84
C LYS A 130 12.17 10.76 6.92
N ALA A 131 11.31 10.54 5.92
CA ALA A 131 10.40 9.39 5.89
C ALA A 131 11.17 8.07 5.83
N LEU A 132 12.20 7.95 4.98
CA LEU A 132 13.06 6.77 4.86
C LEU A 132 13.76 6.43 6.19
N TRP A 133 14.37 7.42 6.84
CA TRP A 133 15.05 7.20 8.12
C TRP A 133 14.10 6.90 9.27
N GLN A 134 12.91 7.50 9.28
CA GLN A 134 11.85 7.14 10.23
C GLN A 134 11.38 5.70 10.03
N ALA A 135 11.21 5.28 8.78
CA ALA A 135 10.84 3.91 8.44
C ALA A 135 11.91 2.91 8.91
N LEU A 136 13.18 3.18 8.65
CA LEU A 136 14.28 2.33 9.13
C LEU A 136 14.33 2.26 10.65
N GLY A 137 14.08 3.38 11.34
CA GLY A 137 13.99 3.42 12.80
C GLY A 137 12.84 2.55 13.34
N ALA A 138 11.67 2.60 12.69
CA ALA A 138 10.52 1.77 13.04
C ALA A 138 10.82 0.28 12.85
N VAL A 139 11.46 -0.10 11.73
CA VAL A 139 11.87 -1.49 11.48
C VAL A 139 12.91 -1.98 12.48
N LYS A 140 13.91 -1.17 12.83
CA LYS A 140 14.90 -1.51 13.86
C LYS A 140 14.25 -1.76 15.22
N MET A 141 13.23 -0.97 15.59
CA MET A 141 12.48 -1.17 16.83
C MET A 141 11.64 -2.45 16.76
N ALA A 142 10.96 -2.68 15.67
CA ALA A 142 10.16 -3.90 15.47
C ALA A 142 11.01 -5.16 15.46
N ALA A 143 12.20 -5.13 14.85
CA ALA A 143 13.14 -6.23 14.88
C ALA A 143 13.51 -6.62 16.32
N LYS A 144 13.81 -5.63 17.16
CA LYS A 144 14.06 -5.87 18.58
C LYS A 144 12.86 -6.49 19.28
N TYR A 145 11.64 -6.00 19.03
CA TYR A 145 10.43 -6.56 19.63
C TYR A 145 10.11 -7.98 19.12
N GLN A 146 10.47 -8.30 17.87
CA GLN A 146 10.37 -9.69 17.39
C GLN A 146 11.35 -10.61 18.13
N ASP A 147 12.60 -10.18 18.31
CA ASP A 147 13.60 -10.97 19.05
C ASP A 147 13.24 -11.15 20.52
N ASP A 148 12.65 -10.13 21.15
CA ASP A 148 12.19 -10.18 22.54
C ASP A 148 10.87 -10.95 22.69
N GLY A 149 10.25 -11.43 21.60
CA GLY A 149 8.95 -12.13 21.60
C GLY A 149 7.75 -11.24 21.90
N LEU A 150 7.92 -9.92 21.85
CA LEU A 150 6.87 -8.93 22.10
C LEU A 150 6.06 -8.58 20.85
N LEU A 151 6.56 -8.90 19.67
CA LEU A 151 5.87 -8.73 18.40
C LEU A 151 5.64 -10.09 17.76
N THR A 152 4.38 -10.41 17.49
CA THR A 152 4.01 -11.66 16.82
C THR A 152 4.36 -11.60 15.34
N LYS A 153 4.68 -12.77 14.76
CA LYS A 153 4.89 -12.88 13.32
C LYS A 153 3.64 -12.48 12.55
N VAL A 154 3.83 -11.76 11.45
CA VAL A 154 2.75 -11.36 10.54
C VAL A 154 2.28 -12.59 9.78
N LYS A 155 0.97 -12.82 9.75
CA LYS A 155 0.38 -13.82 8.85
C LYS A 155 0.40 -13.26 7.44
N THR A 156 1.11 -13.92 6.55
CA THR A 156 1.21 -13.54 5.13
C THR A 156 0.10 -14.13 4.25
N THR A 157 -0.73 -15.00 4.83
CA THR A 157 -1.97 -15.51 4.22
C THR A 157 -3.16 -14.95 4.99
N VAL A 158 -4.06 -14.29 4.29
CA VAL A 158 -5.29 -13.75 4.88
C VAL A 158 -6.33 -14.87 4.92
N ASP A 159 -6.52 -15.47 6.10
CA ASP A 159 -7.69 -16.31 6.34
C ASP A 159 -8.94 -15.41 6.42
N ALA A 160 -10.08 -15.87 5.88
CA ALA A 160 -11.35 -15.16 6.06
C ALA A 160 -11.64 -14.97 7.57
N PRO A 161 -12.12 -13.79 8.00
CA PRO A 161 -12.40 -13.54 9.41
C PRO A 161 -13.49 -14.48 9.91
N LYS A 162 -13.28 -15.07 11.09
CA LYS A 162 -14.17 -16.08 11.69
C LYS A 162 -15.31 -15.49 12.50
N ASN A 163 -15.21 -14.20 12.82
CA ASN A 163 -16.17 -13.47 13.65
C ASN A 163 -16.04 -11.96 13.43
N SER A 164 -17.01 -11.20 13.95
CA SER A 164 -17.07 -9.74 13.80
C SER A 164 -15.85 -9.01 14.37
N ILE A 165 -15.21 -9.51 15.43
CA ILE A 165 -14.01 -8.89 16.04
C ILE A 165 -12.80 -9.03 15.09
N GLU A 166 -12.63 -10.21 14.48
CA GLU A 166 -11.59 -10.45 13.48
C GLU A 166 -11.88 -9.63 12.20
N ALA A 167 -13.15 -9.54 11.77
CA ALA A 167 -13.55 -8.72 10.63
C ALA A 167 -13.18 -7.24 10.85
N LEU A 168 -13.45 -6.67 12.04
CA LEU A 168 -13.06 -5.29 12.36
C LEU A 168 -11.54 -5.09 12.34
N ALA A 169 -10.74 -6.08 12.70
CA ALA A 169 -9.28 -6.00 12.61
C ALA A 169 -8.80 -5.98 11.15
N VAL A 170 -9.43 -6.76 10.26
CA VAL A 170 -9.13 -6.74 8.81
C VAL A 170 -9.57 -5.41 8.21
N ILE A 171 -10.74 -4.89 8.60
CA ILE A 171 -11.23 -3.56 8.16
C ILE A 171 -10.21 -2.47 8.51
N ASP A 172 -9.69 -2.45 9.73
CA ASP A 172 -8.68 -1.49 10.16
C ASP A 172 -7.44 -1.53 9.27
N THR A 173 -6.93 -2.73 8.99
CA THR A 173 -5.78 -2.94 8.08
C THR A 173 -6.08 -2.44 6.66
N ASN A 174 -7.26 -2.77 6.13
CA ASN A 174 -7.66 -2.35 4.77
C ASN A 174 -7.77 -0.82 4.67
N LEU A 175 -8.34 -0.15 5.66
CA LEU A 175 -8.44 1.31 5.69
C LEU A 175 -7.05 1.98 5.65
N HIS A 176 -6.06 1.44 6.37
CA HIS A 176 -4.69 1.93 6.26
C HIS A 176 -4.11 1.69 4.86
N SER A 177 -4.37 0.52 4.27
CA SER A 177 -3.93 0.19 2.91
C SER A 177 -4.55 1.11 1.85
N VAL A 178 -5.80 1.59 2.06
CA VAL A 178 -6.42 2.63 1.20
C VAL A 178 -5.55 3.89 1.16
N VAL A 179 -5.02 4.35 2.30
CA VAL A 179 -4.13 5.54 2.35
C VAL A 179 -2.85 5.30 1.56
N ALA A 180 -2.27 4.10 1.66
CA ALA A 180 -1.06 3.74 0.91
C ALA A 180 -1.32 3.78 -0.59
N LYS A 181 -2.33 3.05 -1.06
CA LYS A 181 -2.68 2.99 -2.50
C LYS A 181 -3.10 4.36 -3.05
N TYR A 182 -3.72 5.19 -2.23
CA TYR A 182 -4.00 6.58 -2.59
C TYR A 182 -2.72 7.42 -2.73
N ALA A 183 -1.75 7.27 -1.85
CA ALA A 183 -0.45 7.95 -1.92
C ALA A 183 0.36 7.52 -3.16
N GLU A 184 0.21 6.26 -3.59
CA GLU A 184 0.73 5.72 -4.85
C GLU A 184 0.02 6.29 -6.10
N LYS A 185 -1.00 7.15 -5.94
CA LYS A 185 -1.90 7.67 -6.99
C LYS A 185 -2.75 6.59 -7.68
N LEU A 186 -2.93 5.44 -7.05
CA LEU A 186 -3.80 4.35 -7.51
C LEU A 186 -5.25 4.61 -7.07
N ILE A 187 -5.88 5.62 -7.67
CA ILE A 187 -7.20 6.15 -7.26
C ILE A 187 -8.30 5.10 -7.34
N ASP A 188 -8.37 4.38 -8.46
CA ASP A 188 -9.39 3.34 -8.69
C ASP A 188 -9.20 2.17 -7.70
N THR A 189 -7.96 1.74 -7.48
CA THR A 189 -7.62 0.71 -6.49
C THR A 189 -8.05 1.13 -5.09
N SER A 190 -7.73 2.36 -4.68
CA SER A 190 -8.13 2.90 -3.38
C SER A 190 -9.65 2.94 -3.21
N THR A 191 -10.37 3.35 -4.27
CA THR A 191 -11.83 3.42 -4.26
C THR A 191 -12.44 2.02 -4.14
N ASN A 192 -11.96 1.07 -4.94
CA ASN A 192 -12.44 -0.32 -4.91
C ASN A 192 -12.18 -0.96 -3.54
N MET A 193 -11.00 -0.72 -2.94
CA MET A 193 -10.69 -1.22 -1.60
C MET A 193 -11.67 -0.71 -0.53
N VAL A 194 -12.10 0.56 -0.60
CA VAL A 194 -13.12 1.09 0.33
C VAL A 194 -14.44 0.33 0.15
N HIS A 195 -14.92 0.18 -1.09
CA HIS A 195 -16.14 -0.55 -1.41
C HIS A 195 -16.09 -2.02 -0.99
N ASP A 196 -15.01 -2.71 -1.35
CA ASP A 196 -14.85 -4.13 -1.03
C ASP A 196 -14.77 -4.35 0.49
N THR A 197 -14.13 -3.44 1.22
CA THR A 197 -14.05 -3.50 2.67
C THR A 197 -15.42 -3.30 3.31
N TYR A 198 -16.23 -2.39 2.78
CA TYR A 198 -17.60 -2.18 3.25
C TYR A 198 -18.46 -3.42 2.98
N LEU A 199 -18.59 -3.82 1.70
CA LEU A 199 -19.52 -4.87 1.27
C LEU A 199 -19.15 -6.27 1.81
N ASN A 200 -17.86 -6.60 1.84
CA ASN A 200 -17.46 -7.97 2.18
C ASN A 200 -17.17 -8.16 3.69
N LEU A 201 -16.99 -7.07 4.43
CA LEU A 201 -16.61 -7.16 5.83
C LEU A 201 -17.55 -6.38 6.76
N PHE A 202 -17.76 -5.06 6.50
CA PHE A 202 -18.48 -4.21 7.44
C PHE A 202 -19.99 -4.53 7.50
N GLU A 203 -20.65 -4.77 6.37
CA GLU A 203 -22.06 -5.20 6.33
C GLU A 203 -22.31 -6.45 7.19
N GLY A 204 -21.36 -7.38 7.20
CA GLY A 204 -21.46 -8.59 8.03
C GLY A 204 -21.36 -8.34 9.54
N VAL A 205 -20.85 -7.16 9.96
CA VAL A 205 -20.66 -6.78 11.37
C VAL A 205 -21.79 -5.88 11.88
N GLU A 206 -22.46 -5.15 11.00
CA GLU A 206 -23.47 -4.14 11.32
C GLU A 206 -24.57 -4.67 12.25
N GLY A 207 -25.11 -5.84 11.97
CA GLY A 207 -26.21 -6.42 12.74
C GLY A 207 -25.90 -6.60 14.25
N GLU A 208 -24.67 -6.99 14.57
CA GLU A 208 -24.24 -7.07 15.98
C GLU A 208 -24.00 -5.70 16.60
N LEU A 209 -23.47 -4.75 15.81
CA LEU A 209 -23.15 -3.42 16.30
C LEU A 209 -24.37 -2.53 16.48
N ILE A 210 -25.39 -2.61 15.60
CA ILE A 210 -26.62 -1.85 15.73
C ILE A 210 -27.28 -2.09 17.08
N ALA A 211 -27.27 -3.32 17.56
CA ALA A 211 -27.82 -3.67 18.88
C ALA A 211 -27.04 -3.06 20.05
N LEU A 212 -25.80 -2.60 19.84
CA LEU A 212 -24.91 -2.05 20.87
C LEU A 212 -24.77 -0.53 20.77
N ASP A 213 -24.63 0.00 19.57
CA ASP A 213 -24.46 1.43 19.29
C ASP A 213 -24.86 1.72 17.83
N ALA A 214 -26.15 1.95 17.58
CA ALA A 214 -26.67 2.22 16.24
C ALA A 214 -26.08 3.51 15.62
N SER A 215 -25.80 4.55 16.43
CA SER A 215 -25.25 5.80 15.94
C SER A 215 -23.80 5.62 15.44
N LEU A 216 -23.03 4.73 16.05
CA LEU A 216 -21.69 4.39 15.59
C LEU A 216 -21.73 3.69 14.22
N VAL A 217 -22.72 2.83 13.99
CA VAL A 217 -22.92 2.16 12.68
C VAL A 217 -23.26 3.20 11.62
N GLU A 218 -24.25 4.06 11.86
CA GLU A 218 -24.64 5.14 10.94
C GLU A 218 -23.46 6.05 10.56
N ASP A 219 -22.63 6.42 11.55
CA ASP A 219 -21.42 7.20 11.34
C ASP A 219 -20.39 6.48 10.47
N LEU A 220 -20.18 5.16 10.66
CA LEU A 220 -19.27 4.36 9.85
C LEU A 220 -19.80 4.14 8.43
N GLU A 221 -21.10 3.86 8.26
CA GLU A 221 -21.74 3.79 6.95
C GLU A 221 -21.54 5.06 6.14
N LYS A 222 -21.74 6.22 6.77
CA LYS A 222 -21.49 7.51 6.16
C LYS A 222 -20.02 7.68 5.75
N ASP A 223 -19.10 7.24 6.59
CA ASP A 223 -17.68 7.35 6.30
C ASP A 223 -17.27 6.46 5.13
N PHE A 224 -17.74 5.20 5.08
CA PHE A 224 -17.47 4.27 3.99
C PHE A 224 -18.12 4.67 2.67
N ASN A 225 -19.36 5.13 2.70
CA ASN A 225 -20.13 5.34 1.48
C ASN A 225 -20.09 6.80 0.97
N VAL A 226 -19.71 7.76 1.81
CA VAL A 226 -19.72 9.19 1.46
C VAL A 226 -18.40 9.87 1.75
N THR A 227 -17.95 9.89 3.01
CA THR A 227 -16.85 10.80 3.44
C THR A 227 -15.53 10.43 2.77
N LEU A 228 -15.11 9.17 2.88
CA LEU A 228 -13.84 8.70 2.33
C LEU A 228 -13.86 8.62 0.80
N PRO A 229 -14.88 8.01 0.14
CA PRO A 229 -14.95 8.01 -1.32
C PRO A 229 -14.98 9.41 -1.94
N LYS A 230 -15.69 10.35 -1.32
CA LYS A 230 -15.72 11.75 -1.79
C LYS A 230 -14.33 12.39 -1.72
N ALA A 231 -13.59 12.19 -0.63
CA ALA A 231 -12.25 12.75 -0.48
C ALA A 231 -11.28 12.19 -1.54
N ILE A 232 -11.36 10.88 -1.82
CA ILE A 232 -10.58 10.22 -2.88
C ILE A 232 -10.97 10.77 -4.26
N LYS A 233 -12.27 10.82 -4.58
CA LYS A 233 -12.78 11.33 -5.86
C LYS A 233 -12.42 12.79 -6.10
N GLU A 234 -12.49 13.63 -5.08
CA GLU A 234 -12.13 15.05 -5.15
C GLU A 234 -10.60 15.26 -5.11
N GLN A 235 -9.82 14.19 -5.09
CA GLN A 235 -8.37 14.22 -5.06
C GLN A 235 -7.81 15.12 -3.95
N LYS A 236 -8.37 15.01 -2.73
CA LYS A 236 -7.85 15.70 -1.55
C LYS A 236 -6.42 15.30 -1.27
N SER A 237 -5.68 16.10 -0.50
CA SER A 237 -4.31 15.72 -0.13
C SER A 237 -4.27 14.38 0.60
N VAL A 238 -3.13 13.68 0.51
CA VAL A 238 -2.92 12.39 1.21
C VAL A 238 -3.11 12.56 2.72
N GLU A 239 -2.69 13.71 3.29
CA GLU A 239 -2.93 14.06 4.68
C GLU A 239 -4.41 14.07 5.00
N LYS A 240 -5.24 14.67 4.12
CA LYS A 240 -6.68 14.74 4.35
C LYS A 240 -7.35 13.39 4.31
N VAL A 241 -6.96 12.53 3.36
CA VAL A 241 -7.45 11.14 3.29
C VAL A 241 -7.00 10.37 4.54
N ARG A 242 -5.74 10.55 4.98
CA ARG A 242 -5.21 9.95 6.21
C ARG A 242 -5.98 10.38 7.46
N GLU A 243 -6.31 11.67 7.61
CA GLU A 243 -7.13 12.18 8.73
C GLU A 243 -8.49 11.49 8.79
N ILE A 244 -9.16 11.32 7.64
CA ILE A 244 -10.45 10.63 7.56
C ILE A 244 -10.30 9.17 7.99
N VAL A 245 -9.31 8.47 7.45
CA VAL A 245 -9.03 7.08 7.81
C VAL A 245 -8.72 6.95 9.30
N LEU A 246 -7.90 7.81 9.88
CA LEU A 246 -7.62 7.79 11.32
C LEU A 246 -8.88 8.00 12.17
N ALA A 247 -9.81 8.87 11.74
CA ALA A 247 -11.09 9.02 12.42
C ALA A 247 -11.96 7.75 12.30
N MET A 248 -11.95 7.09 11.14
CA MET A 248 -12.65 5.81 10.92
C MET A 248 -12.05 4.71 11.79
N THR A 249 -10.72 4.55 11.84
CA THR A 249 -10.06 3.51 12.64
C THR A 249 -10.29 3.69 14.14
N GLN A 250 -10.44 4.92 14.63
CA GLN A 250 -10.88 5.18 16.01
C GLN A 250 -12.31 4.66 16.25
N LYS A 251 -13.24 4.86 15.31
CA LYS A 251 -14.60 4.31 15.39
C LYS A 251 -14.60 2.78 15.32
N ILE A 252 -13.78 2.19 14.44
CA ILE A 252 -13.57 0.72 14.35
C ILE A 252 -13.03 0.17 15.69
N SER A 253 -12.07 0.84 16.30
CA SER A 253 -11.55 0.46 17.62
C SER A 253 -12.63 0.50 18.72
N LYS A 254 -13.51 1.52 18.69
CA LYS A 254 -14.67 1.60 19.60
C LYS A 254 -15.64 0.44 19.35
N ALA A 255 -15.97 0.15 18.09
CA ALA A 255 -16.84 -0.96 17.70
C ALA A 255 -16.29 -2.30 18.21
N LYS A 256 -14.98 -2.54 18.02
CA LYS A 256 -14.30 -3.74 18.51
C LYS A 256 -14.41 -3.87 20.05
N ALA A 257 -14.17 -2.80 20.79
CA ALA A 257 -14.28 -2.81 22.25
C ALA A 257 -15.71 -3.11 22.72
N LEU A 258 -16.75 -2.63 22.01
CA LEU A 258 -18.15 -2.94 22.31
C LEU A 258 -18.45 -4.43 22.11
N LEU A 259 -18.00 -5.01 20.99
CA LEU A 259 -18.19 -6.44 20.72
C LEU A 259 -17.44 -7.32 21.72
N GLU A 260 -16.20 -6.99 22.07
CA GLU A 260 -15.43 -7.71 23.08
C GLU A 260 -16.10 -7.68 24.44
N LYS A 261 -16.63 -6.52 24.87
CA LYS A 261 -17.40 -6.39 26.11
C LYS A 261 -18.67 -7.23 26.08
N ASN A 262 -19.42 -7.20 24.99
CA ASN A 262 -20.63 -7.99 24.81
C ASN A 262 -20.34 -9.50 24.87
N ALA A 263 -19.27 -9.95 24.20
CA ALA A 263 -18.86 -11.36 24.23
C ALA A 263 -18.47 -11.84 25.64
N LYS A 264 -17.80 -10.98 26.44
CA LYS A 264 -17.48 -11.29 27.84
C LYS A 264 -18.74 -11.39 28.70
N ASN A 265 -19.69 -10.50 28.54
CA ASN A 265 -20.95 -10.49 29.28
C ASN A 265 -21.79 -11.74 28.95
N LYS A 266 -21.86 -12.15 27.68
CA LYS A 266 -22.55 -13.41 27.29
C LYS A 266 -21.94 -14.64 27.96
N LYS A 267 -20.61 -14.72 28.07
CA LYS A 267 -19.91 -15.84 28.75
C LYS A 267 -20.09 -15.85 30.27
N ALA A 268 -20.36 -14.71 30.90
CA ALA A 268 -20.56 -14.61 32.32
C ALA A 268 -21.98 -15.01 32.80
N VAL A 269 -22.94 -15.17 31.88
CA VAL A 269 -24.35 -15.53 32.17
C VAL A 269 -24.58 -17.04 32.01
N PHE A 270 -23.65 -17.79 31.47
CA PHE A 270 -23.65 -19.25 31.32
C PHE A 270 -22.50 -19.88 32.09
#